data_9273972ab0172022bfdc16f6f2d6e18a
#
_entry.id   9273972ab0172022bfdc16f6f2d6e18a
#
_cell.length_a   1.000
_cell.length_b   1.000
_cell.length_c   1.000
_cell.angle_alpha   90.00
_cell.angle_beta   90.00
_cell.angle_gamma   90.00
#
_symmetry.space_group_name_H-M   'P 1'
#
loop_
_entity.id
_entity.type
_entity.pdbx_description
1 polymer ?
#
loop_
_entity_poly.entity_id
_entity_poly.type
_entity_poly.pdbx_seq_one_letter_code
_entity_poly.pdbx_strand_id
1 'polypeptide(L)'
;VIYYLLTLFAFFVASVYLTGCALVVTNVKDVNLSTAKQSPVKEDFDPLNTPLGKLHTQDFKQNTNKSGAILIPSGKEALLHRAALARMASKSILLQTYIYKNDPESRLLMFELLRAANRGVEVKILIDDNGLDSDFSDIITLDSHPNIQVKIFNPYANRYKVLRYAEMIYDFKRITHRMHNKIFVADNLALIIGGRNVADNYFDTDKNVNFTDCDAIFIGPVAREAVQNFKLYWEFEKSVPASLLPSKLSMKNYMQNLELNLNEISKAPQKWQIYDEIMQKFLAKYQNKGFEISWGKAYFLGDLPQKIQGLNFYPLSKALNAITNSTQKSMYIASAYFVPGKDGLKMIEELRNKGIEVLALTNSLASVDSAVVYAAWQRYRDKLLDKGVKVYEYAYHGVKKSNLRDKTMSSNSSFHSKIITFDEQITWIGSFNLDPRSHNLNTESIVVFENSEFARLANENILADTKNSWQLVRENGKTTWQGFDTNGVFKIYTKPPDTSIFLRGFNFLSKILPESQI
;
A
#
# COMPACT_ATOMS: atom_id res chain seq x y z
N VAL A 1 -16.31 30.28 27.55
CA VAL A 1 -16.45 29.02 26.76
C VAL A 1 -15.09 28.34 26.61
N ILE A 2 -14.04 29.01 26.12
CA ILE A 2 -12.69 28.42 25.92
C ILE A 2 -12.08 27.95 27.26
N TYR A 3 -12.24 28.71 28.33
CA TYR A 3 -11.76 28.31 29.68
C TYR A 3 -12.48 27.06 30.20
N TYR A 4 -13.79 26.94 29.94
CA TYR A 4 -14.59 25.75 30.30
C TYR A 4 -14.20 24.51 29.47
N LEU A 5 -13.89 24.69 28.18
CA LEU A 5 -13.39 23.61 27.33
C LEU A 5 -11.98 23.14 27.73
N LEU A 6 -11.11 24.07 28.11
CA LEU A 6 -9.77 23.73 28.61
C LEU A 6 -9.81 23.06 29.99
N THR A 7 -10.70 23.48 30.90
CA THR A 7 -10.92 22.79 32.19
C THR A 7 -11.55 21.44 32.02
N LEU A 8 -12.54 21.25 31.13
CA LEU A 8 -13.09 19.93 30.79
C LEU A 8 -12.06 19.01 30.15
N PHE A 9 -11.21 19.55 29.28
CA PHE A 9 -10.12 18.79 28.68
C PHE A 9 -9.05 18.41 29.72
N ALA A 10 -8.68 19.31 30.63
CA ALA A 10 -7.76 19.03 31.73
C ALA A 10 -8.35 18.01 32.72
N PHE A 11 -9.65 18.09 33.03
CA PHE A 11 -10.36 17.10 33.87
C PHE A 11 -10.44 15.73 33.18
N PHE A 12 -10.70 15.70 31.87
CA PHE A 12 -10.68 14.47 31.07
C PHE A 12 -9.28 13.84 31.06
N VAL A 13 -8.24 14.62 30.84
CA VAL A 13 -6.83 14.17 30.89
C VAL A 13 -6.48 13.66 32.29
N ALA A 14 -6.85 14.38 33.35
CA ALA A 14 -6.61 13.96 34.73
C ALA A 14 -7.39 12.68 35.12
N SER A 15 -8.65 12.55 34.67
CA SER A 15 -9.44 11.33 34.92
C SER A 15 -8.88 10.12 34.16
N VAL A 16 -8.37 10.31 32.94
CA VAL A 16 -7.67 9.27 32.16
C VAL A 16 -6.35 8.87 32.86
N TYR A 17 -5.63 9.82 33.44
CA TYR A 17 -4.42 9.52 34.24
C TYR A 17 -4.73 8.74 35.52
N LEU A 18 -5.81 9.08 36.22
CA LEU A 18 -6.20 8.43 37.48
C LEU A 18 -6.88 7.08 37.29
N THR A 19 -7.62 6.89 36.21
CA THR A 19 -8.24 5.58 35.86
C THR A 19 -7.29 4.70 35.06
N GLY A 20 -6.30 5.25 34.38
CA GLY A 20 -5.28 4.50 33.63
C GLY A 20 -4.37 3.62 34.51
N CYS A 21 -4.23 3.96 35.79
CA CYS A 21 -3.48 3.11 36.74
C CYS A 21 -4.26 1.89 37.26
N ALA A 22 -5.58 1.80 37.02
CA ALA A 22 -6.41 0.70 37.53
C ALA A 22 -6.91 -0.27 36.45
N LEU A 23 -6.80 0.08 35.17
CA LEU A 23 -7.04 -0.85 34.09
C LEU A 23 -5.75 -1.63 33.83
N VAL A 24 -5.74 -2.90 34.19
CA VAL A 24 -4.69 -3.86 33.85
C VAL A 24 -4.50 -3.81 32.34
N VAL A 25 -3.54 -3.00 31.93
CA VAL A 25 -3.00 -3.05 30.57
C VAL A 25 -2.32 -4.41 30.49
N THR A 26 -2.95 -5.35 29.79
CA THR A 26 -2.25 -6.55 29.34
C THR A 26 -1.13 -6.05 28.43
N ASN A 27 0.02 -5.85 29.01
CA ASN A 27 1.19 -5.37 28.31
C ASN A 27 1.51 -6.43 27.27
N VAL A 28 1.60 -6.06 26.01
CA VAL A 28 2.08 -6.96 24.95
C VAL A 28 3.46 -7.53 25.32
N LYS A 29 4.19 -6.90 26.26
CA LYS A 29 5.42 -7.41 26.87
C LYS A 29 5.24 -8.70 27.68
N ASP A 30 4.03 -9.00 28.15
CA ASP A 30 3.74 -10.17 29.01
C ASP A 30 3.13 -11.33 28.21
N VAL A 31 3.08 -11.22 26.86
CA VAL A 31 2.56 -12.28 26.00
C VAL A 31 3.56 -13.43 25.94
N ASN A 32 3.17 -14.57 26.46
CA ASN A 32 3.99 -15.79 26.40
C ASN A 32 3.96 -16.38 24.98
N LEU A 33 4.96 -16.04 24.17
CA LEU A 33 5.08 -16.50 22.79
C LEU A 33 5.20 -18.02 22.65
N SER A 34 5.61 -18.73 23.71
CA SER A 34 5.76 -20.20 23.68
C SER A 34 4.43 -20.95 23.57
N THR A 35 3.31 -20.29 23.88
CA THR A 35 1.97 -20.89 23.79
C THR A 35 1.33 -20.77 22.41
N ALA A 36 1.91 -19.98 21.53
CA ALA A 36 1.38 -19.78 20.18
C ALA A 36 2.04 -20.74 19.17
N LYS A 37 1.25 -21.14 18.21
CA LYS A 37 1.76 -21.83 17.03
C LYS A 37 2.70 -20.90 16.26
N GLN A 38 3.96 -21.29 16.13
CA GLN A 38 4.97 -20.54 15.38
C GLN A 38 5.79 -21.50 14.52
N SER A 39 5.98 -21.12 13.25
CA SER A 39 6.96 -21.76 12.38
C SER A 39 7.80 -20.70 11.67
N PRO A 40 9.06 -21.02 11.29
CA PRO A 40 9.86 -20.15 10.45
C PRO A 40 9.21 -19.99 9.07
N VAL A 41 9.65 -19.00 8.30
CA VAL A 41 9.25 -18.87 6.90
C VAL A 41 9.83 -20.04 6.11
N LYS A 42 9.01 -20.68 5.29
CA LYS A 42 9.40 -21.88 4.54
C LYS A 42 10.28 -21.52 3.34
N GLU A 43 11.52 -22.00 3.36
CA GLU A 43 12.52 -21.75 2.33
C GLU A 43 13.18 -23.05 1.81
N ASP A 44 12.91 -24.19 2.42
CA ASP A 44 13.53 -25.49 2.20
C ASP A 44 13.02 -26.24 0.96
N PHE A 45 12.71 -25.48 -0.12
CA PHE A 45 12.27 -26.05 -1.40
C PHE A 45 12.82 -25.23 -2.58
N ASP A 46 12.97 -25.89 -3.72
CA ASP A 46 13.28 -25.21 -4.98
C ASP A 46 12.01 -24.63 -5.61
N PRO A 47 11.85 -23.31 -5.73
CA PRO A 47 10.69 -22.70 -6.36
C PRO A 47 10.45 -23.12 -7.80
N LEU A 48 11.50 -23.53 -8.54
CA LEU A 48 11.37 -23.98 -9.93
C LEU A 48 10.66 -25.36 -10.04
N ASN A 49 10.64 -26.13 -8.96
CA ASN A 49 9.93 -27.41 -8.89
C ASN A 49 8.44 -27.28 -8.56
N THR A 50 7.95 -26.06 -8.28
CA THR A 50 6.52 -25.78 -8.08
C THR A 50 5.76 -25.73 -9.42
N PRO A 51 4.42 -25.84 -9.43
CA PRO A 51 3.62 -25.64 -10.64
C PRO A 51 3.91 -24.29 -11.31
N LEU A 52 4.04 -23.22 -10.51
CA LEU A 52 4.36 -21.88 -10.99
C LEU A 52 5.78 -21.83 -11.63
N GLY A 53 6.76 -22.49 -11.00
CA GLY A 53 8.13 -22.56 -11.54
C GLY A 53 8.21 -23.34 -12.85
N LYS A 54 7.49 -24.45 -12.93
CA LYS A 54 7.42 -25.28 -14.16
C LYS A 54 6.83 -24.52 -15.33
N LEU A 55 5.86 -23.65 -15.09
CA LEU A 55 5.24 -22.80 -16.11
C LEU A 55 6.26 -21.86 -16.78
N HIS A 56 7.26 -21.41 -16.03
CA HIS A 56 8.27 -20.45 -16.48
C HIS A 56 9.68 -21.05 -16.69
N THR A 57 9.81 -22.38 -16.70
CA THR A 57 11.12 -23.04 -16.83
C THR A 57 11.89 -22.60 -18.07
N GLN A 58 11.22 -22.48 -19.22
CA GLN A 58 11.86 -22.07 -20.47
C GLN A 58 12.24 -20.59 -20.46
N ASP A 59 11.41 -19.75 -19.83
CA ASP A 59 11.64 -18.33 -19.73
C ASP A 59 12.88 -18.04 -18.89
N PHE A 60 13.09 -18.77 -17.78
CA PHE A 60 14.28 -18.64 -16.92
C PHE A 60 15.57 -19.11 -17.60
N LYS A 61 15.50 -20.12 -18.49
CA LYS A 61 16.68 -20.53 -19.28
C LYS A 61 17.14 -19.42 -20.22
N GLN A 62 16.21 -18.66 -20.79
CA GLN A 62 16.49 -17.56 -21.72
C GLN A 62 16.85 -16.26 -20.99
N ASN A 63 16.41 -16.10 -19.75
CA ASN A 63 16.54 -14.89 -18.96
C ASN A 63 17.27 -15.15 -17.62
N THR A 64 18.45 -15.72 -17.70
CA THR A 64 19.25 -16.05 -16.51
C THR A 64 19.52 -14.80 -15.65
N ASN A 65 19.29 -14.90 -14.34
CA ASN A 65 19.43 -13.82 -13.35
C ASN A 65 18.54 -12.58 -13.61
N LYS A 66 17.51 -12.71 -14.43
CA LYS A 66 16.48 -11.69 -14.61
C LYS A 66 15.18 -12.11 -13.94
N SER A 67 14.34 -11.14 -13.64
CA SER A 67 12.96 -11.36 -13.25
C SER A 67 12.03 -10.87 -14.35
N GLY A 68 10.93 -11.58 -14.57
CA GLY A 68 9.85 -11.13 -15.43
C GLY A 68 8.93 -10.19 -14.68
N ALA A 69 8.39 -9.17 -15.35
CA ALA A 69 7.49 -8.20 -14.74
C ALA A 69 6.22 -7.99 -15.54
N ILE A 70 5.08 -7.81 -14.85
CA ILE A 70 3.77 -7.45 -15.41
C ILE A 70 3.24 -6.27 -14.61
N LEU A 71 2.89 -5.17 -15.28
CA LEU A 71 2.29 -3.99 -14.65
C LEU A 71 0.78 -4.22 -14.44
N ILE A 72 0.25 -3.86 -13.26
CA ILE A 72 -1.15 -4.06 -12.88
C ILE A 72 -1.79 -2.73 -12.46
N PRO A 73 -2.29 -1.93 -13.40
CA PRO A 73 -2.96 -0.67 -13.09
C PRO A 73 -4.40 -0.84 -12.57
N SER A 74 -5.07 -1.97 -12.87
CA SER A 74 -6.46 -2.23 -12.46
C SER A 74 -6.53 -2.86 -11.08
N GLY A 75 -7.39 -2.33 -10.19
CA GLY A 75 -7.64 -2.92 -8.88
C GLY A 75 -8.31 -4.29 -8.97
N LYS A 76 -9.25 -4.48 -9.90
CA LYS A 76 -9.89 -5.79 -10.14
C LYS A 76 -8.88 -6.84 -10.59
N GLU A 77 -7.99 -6.49 -11.51
CA GLU A 77 -6.93 -7.41 -11.94
C GLU A 77 -5.94 -7.67 -10.80
N ALA A 78 -5.65 -6.68 -9.95
CA ALA A 78 -4.78 -6.87 -8.80
C ALA A 78 -5.33 -7.91 -7.81
N LEU A 79 -6.64 -7.97 -7.60
CA LEU A 79 -7.30 -9.02 -6.82
C LEU A 79 -7.22 -10.37 -7.54
N LEU A 80 -7.57 -10.41 -8.83
CA LEU A 80 -7.55 -11.64 -9.63
C LEU A 80 -6.15 -12.26 -9.70
N HIS A 81 -5.11 -11.46 -9.85
CA HIS A 81 -3.73 -11.94 -9.81
C HIS A 81 -3.37 -12.57 -8.47
N ARG A 82 -3.72 -11.94 -7.33
CA ARG A 82 -3.49 -12.52 -6.00
C ARG A 82 -4.22 -13.84 -5.82
N ALA A 83 -5.49 -13.89 -6.23
CA ALA A 83 -6.31 -15.11 -6.18
C ALA A 83 -5.76 -16.21 -7.09
N ALA A 84 -5.33 -15.88 -8.31
CA ALA A 84 -4.74 -16.85 -9.24
C ALA A 84 -3.42 -17.41 -8.69
N LEU A 85 -2.55 -16.57 -8.17
CA LEU A 85 -1.31 -17.01 -7.52
C LEU A 85 -1.60 -17.89 -6.29
N ALA A 86 -2.63 -17.57 -5.49
CA ALA A 86 -3.05 -18.42 -4.37
C ALA A 86 -3.55 -19.79 -4.84
N ARG A 87 -4.27 -19.86 -5.97
CA ARG A 87 -4.72 -21.15 -6.56
C ARG A 87 -3.55 -21.96 -7.13
N MET A 88 -2.55 -21.32 -7.70
CA MET A 88 -1.38 -21.99 -8.29
C MET A 88 -0.31 -22.38 -7.26
N ALA A 89 -0.28 -21.71 -6.13
CA ALA A 89 0.69 -21.98 -5.06
C ALA A 89 0.58 -23.43 -4.55
N SER A 90 1.73 -24.04 -4.30
CA SER A 90 1.85 -25.42 -3.84
C SER A 90 2.69 -25.60 -2.56
N LYS A 91 3.47 -24.58 -2.17
CA LYS A 91 4.38 -24.64 -1.03
C LYS A 91 4.12 -23.56 -0.01
N SER A 92 4.11 -22.28 -0.41
CA SER A 92 4.02 -21.16 0.53
C SER A 92 3.31 -19.93 -0.07
N ILE A 93 2.60 -19.20 0.79
CA ILE A 93 2.08 -17.86 0.47
C ILE A 93 2.44 -16.95 1.64
N LEU A 94 3.01 -15.78 1.31
CA LEU A 94 3.32 -14.72 2.26
C LEU A 94 2.51 -13.48 1.88
N LEU A 95 1.75 -12.93 2.82
CA LEU A 95 1.01 -11.68 2.67
C LEU A 95 1.44 -10.70 3.76
N GLN A 96 1.93 -9.53 3.37
CA GLN A 96 2.22 -8.41 4.27
C GLN A 96 1.42 -7.21 3.80
N THR A 97 0.66 -6.59 4.70
CA THR A 97 -0.18 -5.43 4.37
C THR A 97 -0.29 -4.46 5.53
N TYR A 98 -0.45 -3.17 5.21
CA TYR A 98 -0.72 -2.15 6.22
C TYR A 98 -2.18 -2.12 6.64
N ILE A 99 -3.12 -2.18 5.67
CA ILE A 99 -4.57 -2.18 5.93
C ILE A 99 -5.15 -3.53 5.52
N TYR A 100 -5.99 -4.06 6.41
CA TYR A 100 -6.93 -5.13 6.12
C TYR A 100 -8.32 -4.71 6.63
N LYS A 101 -9.32 -4.80 5.77
CA LYS A 101 -10.72 -4.59 6.13
C LYS A 101 -11.52 -5.86 5.90
N ASN A 102 -12.51 -6.10 6.77
CA ASN A 102 -13.43 -7.22 6.60
C ASN A 102 -14.57 -6.84 5.64
N ASP A 103 -14.23 -6.66 4.37
CA ASP A 103 -15.15 -6.32 3.28
C ASP A 103 -15.21 -7.46 2.23
N PRO A 104 -16.13 -7.40 1.25
CA PRO A 104 -16.38 -8.50 0.32
C PRO A 104 -15.14 -9.00 -0.43
N GLU A 105 -14.32 -8.10 -0.99
CA GLU A 105 -13.17 -8.50 -1.81
C GLU A 105 -12.01 -9.00 -0.95
N SER A 106 -11.85 -8.44 0.24
CA SER A 106 -10.88 -8.95 1.21
C SER A 106 -11.25 -10.35 1.68
N ARG A 107 -12.53 -10.61 1.95
CA ARG A 107 -13.03 -11.96 2.28
C ARG A 107 -12.81 -12.95 1.15
N LEU A 108 -13.01 -12.51 -0.11
CA LEU A 108 -12.73 -13.34 -1.28
C LEU A 108 -11.25 -13.74 -1.32
N LEU A 109 -10.33 -12.80 -1.11
CA LEU A 109 -8.91 -13.11 -1.05
C LEU A 109 -8.59 -14.08 0.10
N MET A 110 -9.12 -13.83 1.31
CA MET A 110 -8.91 -14.70 2.46
C MET A 110 -9.46 -16.11 2.22
N PHE A 111 -10.57 -16.22 1.49
CA PHE A 111 -11.11 -17.52 1.07
C PHE A 111 -10.16 -18.28 0.13
N GLU A 112 -9.55 -17.60 -0.83
CA GLU A 112 -8.55 -18.25 -1.70
C GLU A 112 -7.29 -18.67 -0.93
N LEU A 113 -6.88 -17.91 0.08
CA LEU A 113 -5.80 -18.30 0.99
C LEU A 113 -6.18 -19.54 1.81
N LEU A 114 -7.41 -19.60 2.32
CA LEU A 114 -7.93 -20.78 3.03
C LEU A 114 -7.98 -22.01 2.10
N ARG A 115 -8.43 -21.85 0.85
CA ARG A 115 -8.39 -22.93 -0.15
C ARG A 115 -6.97 -23.43 -0.43
N ALA A 116 -6.00 -22.52 -0.48
CA ALA A 116 -4.59 -22.88 -0.61
C ALA A 116 -4.11 -23.66 0.62
N ALA A 117 -4.43 -23.19 1.81
CA ALA A 117 -4.08 -23.85 3.06
C ALA A 117 -4.70 -25.26 3.20
N ASN A 118 -5.94 -25.45 2.75
CA ASN A 118 -6.60 -26.76 2.67
C ASN A 118 -5.88 -27.73 1.72
N ARG A 119 -5.13 -27.23 0.74
CA ARG A 119 -4.27 -28.06 -0.13
C ARG A 119 -2.90 -28.36 0.47
N GLY A 120 -2.61 -27.87 1.68
CA GLY A 120 -1.33 -28.06 2.37
C GLY A 120 -0.31 -26.94 2.12
N VAL A 121 -0.72 -25.83 1.49
CA VAL A 121 0.13 -24.64 1.32
C VAL A 121 0.29 -23.93 2.66
N GLU A 122 1.52 -23.58 3.03
CA GLU A 122 1.77 -22.78 4.23
C GLU A 122 1.48 -21.31 3.94
N VAL A 123 0.58 -20.71 4.72
CA VAL A 123 0.15 -19.31 4.55
C VAL A 123 0.58 -18.50 5.77
N LYS A 124 1.34 -17.44 5.55
CA LYS A 124 1.72 -16.47 6.58
C LYS A 124 1.19 -15.09 6.24
N ILE A 125 0.47 -14.50 7.19
CA ILE A 125 -0.16 -13.18 7.03
C ILE A 125 0.38 -12.26 8.12
N LEU A 126 0.93 -11.12 7.71
CA LEU A 126 1.44 -10.08 8.60
C LEU A 126 0.70 -8.77 8.33
N ILE A 127 0.00 -8.26 9.34
CA ILE A 127 -0.83 -7.05 9.23
C ILE A 127 -0.38 -6.03 10.27
N ASP A 128 -0.26 -4.76 9.88
CA ASP A 128 -0.04 -3.68 10.84
C ASP A 128 -1.32 -3.41 11.66
N ASP A 129 -1.20 -3.28 12.98
CA ASP A 129 -2.37 -3.11 13.84
C ASP A 129 -3.13 -1.80 13.63
N ASN A 130 -2.47 -0.77 13.09
CA ASN A 130 -3.13 0.50 12.83
C ASN A 130 -4.15 0.40 11.67
N GLY A 131 -3.89 -0.49 10.72
CA GLY A 131 -4.76 -0.75 9.57
C GLY A 131 -5.78 -1.87 9.79
N LEU A 132 -5.87 -2.41 11.01
CA LEU A 132 -6.78 -3.48 11.38
C LEU A 132 -7.97 -2.94 12.17
N ASP A 133 -9.17 -3.36 11.83
CA ASP A 133 -10.36 -3.03 12.59
C ASP A 133 -10.29 -3.55 14.04
N SER A 134 -11.01 -2.90 14.97
CA SER A 134 -11.06 -3.33 16.37
C SER A 134 -11.68 -4.72 16.56
N ASP A 135 -12.53 -5.14 15.63
CA ASP A 135 -13.03 -6.51 15.52
C ASP A 135 -12.29 -7.21 14.37
N PHE A 136 -11.35 -8.07 14.71
CA PHE A 136 -10.52 -8.87 13.80
C PHE A 136 -10.76 -10.37 13.99
N SER A 137 -11.97 -10.72 14.33
CA SER A 137 -12.40 -12.10 14.60
C SER A 137 -12.22 -13.03 13.40
N ASP A 138 -12.39 -12.53 12.18
CA ASP A 138 -12.13 -13.22 10.93
C ASP A 138 -10.64 -13.60 10.78
N ILE A 139 -9.74 -12.69 11.12
CA ILE A 139 -8.29 -12.91 11.09
C ILE A 139 -7.87 -13.98 12.10
N ILE A 140 -8.40 -13.94 13.32
CA ILE A 140 -8.12 -14.97 14.32
C ILE A 140 -8.74 -16.32 13.90
N THR A 141 -9.89 -16.29 13.24
CA THR A 141 -10.50 -17.49 12.67
C THR A 141 -9.57 -18.15 11.65
N LEU A 142 -8.95 -17.38 10.77
CA LEU A 142 -7.96 -17.88 9.82
C LEU A 142 -6.73 -18.47 10.55
N ASP A 143 -6.23 -17.82 11.59
CA ASP A 143 -5.07 -18.30 12.39
C ASP A 143 -5.34 -19.66 13.08
N SER A 144 -6.61 -20.03 13.26
CA SER A 144 -6.97 -21.36 13.79
C SER A 144 -6.69 -22.52 12.83
N HIS A 145 -6.57 -22.24 11.53
CA HIS A 145 -6.27 -23.27 10.52
C HIS A 145 -4.82 -23.79 10.65
N PRO A 146 -4.56 -25.13 10.59
CA PRO A 146 -3.24 -25.70 10.82
C PRO A 146 -2.13 -25.15 9.91
N ASN A 147 -2.44 -24.76 8.67
CA ASN A 147 -1.50 -24.26 7.69
C ASN A 147 -1.54 -22.73 7.51
N ILE A 148 -2.29 -22.00 8.34
CA ILE A 148 -2.31 -20.53 8.35
C ILE A 148 -1.73 -20.01 9.66
N GLN A 149 -0.89 -18.99 9.58
CA GLN A 149 -0.40 -18.25 10.73
C GLN A 149 -0.57 -16.76 10.47
N VAL A 150 -1.11 -16.06 11.45
CA VAL A 150 -1.30 -14.61 11.37
C VAL A 150 -0.55 -13.94 12.51
N LYS A 151 0.24 -12.92 12.16
CA LYS A 151 0.87 -12.03 13.14
C LYS A 151 0.41 -10.59 12.91
N ILE A 152 0.29 -9.87 14.02
CA ILE A 152 -0.04 -8.45 14.04
C ILE A 152 1.23 -7.68 14.38
N PHE A 153 1.61 -6.76 13.49
CA PHE A 153 2.81 -5.95 13.65
C PHE A 153 2.53 -4.72 14.52
N ASN A 154 3.41 -4.47 15.48
CA ASN A 154 3.38 -3.32 16.38
C ASN A 154 1.99 -3.07 17.02
N PRO A 155 1.41 -4.08 17.71
CA PRO A 155 0.05 -4.01 18.20
C PRO A 155 -0.12 -2.94 19.29
N TYR A 156 -1.31 -2.31 19.30
CA TYR A 156 -1.74 -1.49 20.43
C TYR A 156 -1.91 -2.36 21.69
N ALA A 157 -1.59 -1.79 22.83
CA ALA A 157 -1.82 -2.47 24.12
C ALA A 157 -3.31 -2.67 24.40
N ASN A 158 -4.15 -1.76 23.90
CA ASN A 158 -5.60 -1.80 24.07
C ASN A 158 -6.35 -2.06 22.76
N ARG A 159 -7.43 -2.89 22.87
CA ARG A 159 -8.33 -3.16 21.75
C ARG A 159 -9.54 -2.23 21.68
N TYR A 160 -9.85 -1.52 22.76
CA TYR A 160 -10.93 -0.54 22.76
C TYR A 160 -10.51 0.76 22.08
N LYS A 161 -11.26 1.21 21.07
CA LYS A 161 -10.93 2.42 20.26
C LYS A 161 -10.60 3.65 21.12
N VAL A 162 -11.38 3.91 22.16
CA VAL A 162 -11.17 5.07 23.05
C VAL A 162 -9.82 4.97 23.78
N LEU A 163 -9.42 3.79 24.24
CA LEU A 163 -8.16 3.59 24.94
C LEU A 163 -6.95 3.62 24.00
N ARG A 164 -7.11 3.28 22.71
CA ARG A 164 -6.07 3.50 21.69
C ARG A 164 -5.74 4.98 21.51
N TYR A 165 -6.74 5.88 21.59
CA TYR A 165 -6.47 7.33 21.57
C TYR A 165 -5.68 7.80 22.79
N ALA A 166 -5.95 7.24 23.97
CA ALA A 166 -5.14 7.53 25.16
C ALA A 166 -3.71 7.03 25.00
N GLU A 167 -3.52 5.85 24.41
CA GLU A 167 -2.20 5.29 24.10
C GLU A 167 -1.38 6.19 23.16
N MET A 168 -2.04 6.86 22.20
CA MET A 168 -1.38 7.86 21.35
C MET A 168 -0.77 9.03 22.12
N ILE A 169 -1.21 9.31 23.36
CA ILE A 169 -0.66 10.41 24.16
C ILE A 169 0.64 9.99 24.86
N TYR A 170 0.67 8.79 25.45
CA TYR A 170 1.82 8.37 26.25
C TYR A 170 2.85 7.52 25.48
N ASP A 171 2.48 6.95 24.33
CA ASP A 171 3.35 6.11 23.48
C ASP A 171 3.36 6.57 22.02
N PHE A 172 3.26 7.89 21.82
CA PHE A 172 3.15 8.53 20.50
C PHE A 172 4.23 8.07 19.53
N LYS A 173 5.50 7.99 20.01
CA LYS A 173 6.62 7.61 19.15
C LYS A 173 6.43 6.21 18.57
N ARG A 174 6.05 5.21 19.36
CA ARG A 174 5.83 3.84 18.87
C ARG A 174 4.62 3.77 17.94
N ILE A 175 3.53 4.46 18.30
CA ILE A 175 2.26 4.38 17.57
C ILE A 175 2.33 5.05 16.21
N THR A 176 3.14 6.10 16.05
CA THR A 176 3.29 6.81 14.77
C THR A 176 4.22 6.10 13.79
N HIS A 177 5.02 5.14 14.24
CA HIS A 177 5.93 4.36 13.41
C HIS A 177 5.27 3.04 13.00
N ARG A 178 4.98 2.84 11.72
CA ARG A 178 4.16 1.74 11.23
C ARG A 178 4.84 0.95 10.13
N MET A 179 4.43 -0.31 9.98
CA MET A 179 4.80 -1.14 8.85
C MET A 179 3.89 -0.81 7.66
N HIS A 180 4.45 -0.11 6.66
CA HIS A 180 3.68 0.28 5.49
C HIS A 180 4.01 -0.57 4.25
N ASN A 181 4.81 -1.60 4.40
CA ASN A 181 5.13 -2.58 3.36
C ASN A 181 3.89 -3.32 2.86
N LYS A 182 3.84 -3.61 1.55
CA LYS A 182 2.75 -4.32 0.91
C LYS A 182 3.31 -5.30 -0.11
N ILE A 183 3.34 -6.58 0.28
CA ILE A 183 3.81 -7.65 -0.59
C ILE A 183 2.86 -8.86 -0.53
N PHE A 184 2.79 -9.57 -1.63
CA PHE A 184 2.19 -10.90 -1.72
C PHE A 184 3.16 -11.79 -2.46
N VAL A 185 3.63 -12.87 -1.83
CA VAL A 185 4.57 -13.81 -2.45
C VAL A 185 3.95 -15.19 -2.52
N ALA A 186 4.03 -15.84 -3.69
CA ALA A 186 3.63 -17.23 -3.90
C ALA A 186 4.85 -18.09 -4.25
N ASP A 187 5.02 -19.20 -3.54
CA ASP A 187 6.05 -20.22 -3.76
C ASP A 187 7.48 -19.66 -3.87
N ASN A 188 7.78 -18.57 -3.16
CA ASN A 188 9.08 -17.87 -3.19
C ASN A 188 9.53 -17.48 -4.61
N LEU A 189 8.61 -17.40 -5.58
CA LEU A 189 8.88 -17.21 -7.00
C LEU A 189 8.14 -16.02 -7.62
N ALA A 190 6.88 -15.81 -7.26
CA ALA A 190 6.09 -14.69 -7.75
C ALA A 190 5.82 -13.70 -6.62
N LEU A 191 6.16 -12.43 -6.84
CA LEU A 191 5.98 -11.30 -5.93
C LEU A 191 4.99 -10.32 -6.54
N ILE A 192 3.92 -9.96 -5.83
CA ILE A 192 3.13 -8.76 -6.13
C ILE A 192 3.56 -7.67 -5.14
N ILE A 193 3.87 -6.49 -5.65
CA ILE A 193 4.26 -5.31 -4.88
C ILE A 193 3.66 -4.05 -5.50
N GLY A 194 3.31 -3.08 -4.66
CA GLY A 194 2.73 -1.80 -5.08
C GLY A 194 2.16 -1.02 -3.92
N GLY A 195 1.19 -0.15 -4.20
CA GLY A 195 0.54 0.68 -3.17
C GLY A 195 -0.68 0.04 -2.53
N ARG A 196 -1.29 -1.02 -3.13
CA ARG A 196 -2.57 -1.57 -2.70
C ARG A 196 -2.50 -2.32 -1.38
N ASN A 197 -3.43 -1.98 -0.48
CA ASN A 197 -3.77 -2.77 0.69
C ASN A 197 -4.86 -3.80 0.37
N VAL A 198 -5.38 -4.48 1.38
CA VAL A 198 -6.45 -5.48 1.26
C VAL A 198 -7.75 -4.85 1.75
N ALA A 199 -8.48 -4.23 0.84
CA ALA A 199 -9.81 -3.63 1.06
C ALA A 199 -10.48 -3.31 -0.29
N ASP A 200 -11.83 -3.28 -0.32
CA ASP A 200 -12.66 -3.05 -1.52
C ASP A 200 -12.25 -1.81 -2.32
N ASN A 201 -11.91 -0.73 -1.62
CA ASN A 201 -11.50 0.53 -2.24
C ASN A 201 -10.14 0.47 -2.97
N TYR A 202 -9.32 -0.55 -2.74
CA TYR A 202 -8.09 -0.83 -3.50
C TYR A 202 -8.32 -1.76 -4.69
N PHE A 203 -9.47 -2.43 -4.73
CA PHE A 203 -9.82 -3.38 -5.79
C PHE A 203 -10.88 -2.85 -6.76
N ASP A 204 -11.12 -1.54 -6.77
CA ASP A 204 -12.08 -0.85 -7.65
C ASP A 204 -13.54 -1.32 -7.46
N THR A 205 -13.94 -1.70 -6.25
CA THR A 205 -15.28 -2.25 -5.96
C THR A 205 -16.06 -1.50 -4.89
N ASP A 206 -15.43 -0.55 -4.19
CA ASP A 206 -16.14 0.29 -3.21
C ASP A 206 -17.12 1.25 -3.92
N LYS A 207 -18.30 1.44 -3.31
CA LYS A 207 -19.38 2.26 -3.88
C LYS A 207 -19.13 3.76 -3.75
N ASN A 208 -18.30 4.18 -2.80
CA ASN A 208 -18.11 5.58 -2.45
C ASN A 208 -16.79 6.13 -3.00
N VAL A 209 -15.66 5.49 -2.66
CA VAL A 209 -14.32 5.94 -3.04
C VAL A 209 -13.45 4.77 -3.43
N ASN A 210 -12.84 4.84 -4.61
CA ASN A 210 -11.82 3.89 -5.03
C ASN A 210 -10.46 4.56 -5.20
N PHE A 211 -9.39 3.84 -4.86
CA PHE A 211 -8.03 4.31 -5.03
C PHE A 211 -7.49 3.98 -6.42
N THR A 212 -7.09 5.02 -7.17
CA THR A 212 -6.28 4.84 -8.37
C THR A 212 -4.86 4.47 -7.93
N ASP A 213 -4.49 3.22 -8.15
CA ASP A 213 -3.20 2.69 -7.72
C ASP A 213 -2.64 1.73 -8.78
N CYS A 214 -1.36 1.37 -8.66
CA CYS A 214 -0.71 0.46 -9.58
C CYS A 214 0.22 -0.49 -8.82
N ASP A 215 0.04 -1.79 -9.05
CA ASP A 215 0.94 -2.83 -8.58
C ASP A 215 1.76 -3.40 -9.75
N ALA A 216 2.75 -4.22 -9.44
CA ALA A 216 3.43 -5.07 -10.39
C ALA A 216 3.56 -6.50 -9.86
N ILE A 217 3.51 -7.48 -10.76
CA ILE A 217 3.98 -8.83 -10.49
C ILE A 217 5.42 -8.93 -10.97
N PHE A 218 6.25 -9.54 -10.14
CA PHE A 218 7.59 -9.96 -10.52
C PHE A 218 7.71 -11.47 -10.36
N ILE A 219 8.27 -12.15 -11.35
CA ILE A 219 8.46 -13.61 -11.35
C ILE A 219 9.96 -13.88 -11.48
N GLY A 220 10.55 -14.54 -10.47
CA GLY A 220 11.97 -14.88 -10.50
C GLY A 220 12.75 -14.48 -9.24
N PRO A 221 14.07 -14.24 -9.36
CA PRO A 221 14.96 -14.07 -8.22
C PRO A 221 14.55 -12.99 -7.21
N VAL A 222 13.98 -11.88 -7.66
CA VAL A 222 13.57 -10.76 -6.79
C VAL A 222 12.50 -11.17 -5.76
N ALA A 223 11.71 -12.20 -6.04
CA ALA A 223 10.74 -12.72 -5.07
C ALA A 223 11.42 -13.33 -3.85
N ARG A 224 12.60 -13.95 -4.02
CA ARG A 224 13.38 -14.47 -2.89
C ARG A 224 13.94 -13.36 -2.00
N GLU A 225 14.35 -12.22 -2.58
CA GLU A 225 14.78 -11.05 -1.81
C GLU A 225 13.63 -10.50 -0.95
N ALA A 226 12.41 -10.46 -1.51
CA ALA A 226 11.21 -10.09 -0.76
C ALA A 226 10.90 -11.08 0.38
N VAL A 227 11.10 -12.38 0.18
CA VAL A 227 10.96 -13.41 1.24
C VAL A 227 11.94 -13.16 2.38
N GLN A 228 13.21 -12.85 2.06
CA GLN A 228 14.22 -12.53 3.09
C GLN A 228 13.81 -11.29 3.91
N ASN A 229 13.29 -10.25 3.25
CA ASN A 229 12.79 -9.08 3.97
C ASN A 229 11.57 -9.42 4.82
N PHE A 230 10.57 -10.16 4.26
CA PHE A 230 9.40 -10.61 5.03
C PHE A 230 9.81 -11.38 6.29
N LYS A 231 10.80 -12.25 6.19
CA LYS A 231 11.32 -13.05 7.30
C LYS A 231 11.82 -12.19 8.46
N LEU A 232 12.54 -11.08 8.16
CA LEU A 232 12.97 -10.12 9.18
C LEU A 232 11.79 -9.54 9.96
N TYR A 233 10.69 -9.23 9.29
CA TYR A 233 9.47 -8.74 9.92
C TYR A 233 8.72 -9.84 10.65
N TRP A 234 8.66 -11.04 10.09
CA TRP A 234 7.97 -12.19 10.69
C TRP A 234 8.59 -12.60 12.04
N GLU A 235 9.91 -12.55 12.12
CA GLU A 235 10.69 -12.92 13.31
C GLU A 235 10.91 -11.73 14.28
N PHE A 236 10.49 -10.52 13.88
CA PHE A 236 10.68 -9.34 14.71
C PHE A 236 9.84 -9.38 15.99
N GLU A 237 10.42 -8.94 17.09
CA GLU A 237 9.79 -8.98 18.43
C GLU A 237 8.44 -8.25 18.54
N LYS A 238 8.17 -7.27 17.63
CA LYS A 238 6.88 -6.56 17.58
C LYS A 238 5.86 -7.23 16.65
N SER A 239 6.16 -8.39 16.09
CA SER A 239 5.24 -9.21 15.31
C SER A 239 4.62 -10.29 16.20
N VAL A 240 3.45 -9.99 16.75
CA VAL A 240 2.78 -10.81 17.76
C VAL A 240 1.74 -11.72 17.10
N PRO A 241 1.72 -13.04 17.39
CA PRO A 241 0.67 -13.94 16.92
C PRO A 241 -0.73 -13.41 17.25
N ALA A 242 -1.62 -13.43 16.27
CA ALA A 242 -2.98 -12.87 16.41
C ALA A 242 -3.77 -13.57 17.53
N SER A 243 -3.58 -14.88 17.69
CA SER A 243 -4.21 -15.71 18.74
C SER A 243 -3.85 -15.32 20.17
N LEU A 244 -2.74 -14.59 20.36
CA LEU A 244 -2.31 -14.11 21.68
C LEU A 244 -2.85 -12.73 22.03
N LEU A 245 -3.45 -12.04 21.07
CA LEU A 245 -4.02 -10.71 21.31
C LEU A 245 -5.41 -10.83 21.94
N PRO A 246 -5.77 -9.96 22.91
CA PRO A 246 -7.10 -9.95 23.49
C PRO A 246 -8.18 -9.77 22.41
N SER A 247 -9.12 -10.70 22.31
CA SER A 247 -10.25 -10.61 21.40
C SER A 247 -11.56 -10.76 22.18
N LYS A 248 -12.66 -10.23 21.61
CA LYS A 248 -13.99 -10.38 22.19
C LYS A 248 -14.59 -11.78 22.02
N LEU A 249 -13.99 -12.62 21.19
CA LEU A 249 -14.50 -13.93 20.84
C LEU A 249 -13.76 -15.05 21.57
N SER A 250 -14.49 -16.04 22.05
CA SER A 250 -13.90 -17.28 22.55
C SER A 250 -13.55 -18.20 21.39
N MET A 251 -12.50 -19.02 21.54
CA MET A 251 -12.10 -20.02 20.53
C MET A 251 -13.25 -20.91 20.05
N LYS A 252 -14.24 -21.17 20.89
CA LYS A 252 -15.43 -21.98 20.54
C LYS A 252 -16.30 -21.30 19.48
N ASN A 253 -16.32 -19.97 19.45
CA ASN A 253 -17.10 -19.20 18.47
C ASN A 253 -16.40 -19.06 17.12
N TYR A 254 -15.07 -19.30 17.05
CA TYR A 254 -14.31 -19.19 15.82
C TYR A 254 -14.69 -20.24 14.79
N MET A 255 -14.76 -21.51 15.21
CA MET A 255 -15.13 -22.60 14.30
C MET A 255 -16.55 -22.42 13.77
N GLN A 256 -17.48 -21.97 14.63
CA GLN A 256 -18.85 -21.64 14.20
C GLN A 256 -18.87 -20.47 13.22
N ASN A 257 -18.08 -19.43 13.43
CA ASN A 257 -18.00 -18.27 12.53
C ASN A 257 -17.30 -18.63 11.21
N LEU A 258 -16.31 -19.49 11.23
CA LEU A 258 -15.69 -20.01 10.01
C LEU A 258 -16.72 -20.82 9.18
N GLU A 259 -17.47 -21.72 9.82
CA GLU A 259 -18.57 -22.45 9.19
C GLU A 259 -19.68 -21.53 8.69
N LEU A 260 -20.05 -20.49 9.45
CA LEU A 260 -21.05 -19.49 9.04
C LEU A 260 -20.56 -18.67 7.87
N ASN A 261 -19.31 -18.22 7.85
CA ASN A 261 -18.71 -17.48 6.73
C ASN A 261 -18.57 -18.37 5.49
N LEU A 262 -18.16 -19.63 5.65
CA LEU A 262 -18.14 -20.62 4.55
C LEU A 262 -19.57 -20.94 4.08
N ASN A 263 -20.55 -20.99 4.97
CA ASN A 263 -21.96 -21.18 4.63
C ASN A 263 -22.58 -19.95 3.96
N GLU A 264 -22.19 -18.74 4.31
CA GLU A 264 -22.62 -17.53 3.59
C GLU A 264 -22.08 -17.49 2.17
N ILE A 265 -20.86 -17.94 1.97
CA ILE A 265 -20.26 -18.19 0.65
C ILE A 265 -21.09 -19.24 -0.10
N SER A 266 -21.49 -20.34 0.55
CA SER A 266 -22.33 -21.38 -0.05
C SER A 266 -23.77 -20.95 -0.32
N LYS A 267 -24.29 -19.94 0.40
CA LYS A 267 -25.65 -19.37 0.19
C LYS A 267 -25.80 -18.46 -1.03
N ALA A 268 -24.69 -18.10 -1.69
CA ALA A 268 -24.70 -17.30 -2.93
C ALA A 268 -24.07 -18.09 -4.11
N PRO A 269 -24.57 -19.29 -4.43
CA PRO A 269 -23.92 -20.20 -5.39
C PRO A 269 -23.71 -19.56 -6.76
N GLN A 270 -24.64 -18.73 -7.24
CA GLN A 270 -24.54 -18.06 -8.55
C GLN A 270 -23.36 -17.06 -8.60
N LYS A 271 -23.14 -16.27 -7.54
CA LYS A 271 -21.99 -15.33 -7.50
C LYS A 271 -20.67 -16.07 -7.51
N TRP A 272 -20.59 -17.19 -6.80
CA TRP A 272 -19.38 -18.01 -6.77
C TRP A 272 -19.12 -18.72 -8.07
N GLN A 273 -20.17 -19.18 -8.75
CA GLN A 273 -20.05 -19.76 -10.07
C GLN A 273 -19.49 -18.75 -11.07
N ILE A 274 -20.04 -17.53 -11.12
CA ILE A 274 -19.54 -16.44 -11.97
C ILE A 274 -18.08 -16.11 -11.65
N TYR A 275 -17.74 -16.03 -10.37
CA TYR A 275 -16.35 -15.77 -9.95
C TYR A 275 -15.41 -16.92 -10.39
N ASP A 276 -15.82 -18.16 -10.19
CA ASP A 276 -15.00 -19.31 -10.59
C ASP A 276 -14.83 -19.37 -12.12
N GLU A 277 -15.85 -19.02 -12.91
CA GLU A 277 -15.74 -18.90 -14.36
C GLU A 277 -14.75 -17.81 -14.79
N ILE A 278 -14.80 -16.63 -14.16
CA ILE A 278 -13.83 -15.54 -14.39
C ILE A 278 -12.43 -16.02 -14.03
N MET A 279 -12.28 -16.68 -12.89
CA MET A 279 -10.99 -17.15 -12.40
C MET A 279 -10.42 -18.27 -13.29
N GLN A 280 -11.24 -19.19 -13.81
CA GLN A 280 -10.80 -20.20 -14.77
C GLN A 280 -10.24 -19.56 -16.05
N LYS A 281 -10.93 -18.55 -16.59
CA LYS A 281 -10.45 -17.79 -17.75
C LYS A 281 -9.14 -17.07 -17.45
N PHE A 282 -9.01 -16.52 -16.24
CA PHE A 282 -7.81 -15.81 -15.80
C PHE A 282 -6.62 -16.76 -15.61
N LEU A 283 -6.84 -17.94 -15.01
CA LEU A 283 -5.83 -18.99 -14.88
C LEU A 283 -5.37 -19.53 -16.24
N ALA A 284 -6.30 -19.67 -17.19
CA ALA A 284 -5.96 -20.08 -18.55
C ALA A 284 -5.00 -19.08 -19.22
N LYS A 285 -5.10 -17.77 -18.94
CA LYS A 285 -4.09 -16.80 -19.42
C LYS A 285 -2.70 -17.10 -18.88
N TYR A 286 -2.56 -17.46 -17.60
CA TYR A 286 -1.26 -17.86 -17.04
C TYR A 286 -0.73 -19.10 -17.75
N GLN A 287 -1.55 -20.15 -17.90
CA GLN A 287 -1.15 -21.42 -18.52
C GLN A 287 -0.75 -21.26 -19.99
N ASN A 288 -1.44 -20.39 -20.72
CA ASN A 288 -1.22 -20.14 -22.14
C ASN A 288 -0.24 -18.98 -22.41
N LYS A 289 0.47 -18.49 -21.39
CA LYS A 289 1.37 -17.33 -21.47
C LYS A 289 0.71 -16.08 -22.11
N GLY A 290 -0.57 -15.88 -21.81
CA GLY A 290 -1.37 -14.78 -22.34
C GLY A 290 -1.14 -13.44 -21.65
N PHE A 291 -0.12 -13.33 -20.77
CA PHE A 291 0.38 -12.08 -20.22
C PHE A 291 1.72 -11.74 -20.87
N GLU A 292 1.84 -10.50 -21.30
CA GLU A 292 3.12 -9.95 -21.77
C GLU A 292 4.05 -9.71 -20.59
N ILE A 293 5.21 -10.35 -20.60
CA ILE A 293 6.18 -10.30 -19.50
C ILE A 293 7.45 -9.60 -19.98
N SER A 294 7.74 -8.46 -19.38
CA SER A 294 9.01 -7.74 -19.58
C SER A 294 10.10 -8.37 -18.72
N TRP A 295 11.23 -8.79 -19.29
CA TRP A 295 12.35 -9.42 -18.58
C TRP A 295 13.50 -8.44 -18.36
N GLY A 296 13.92 -8.26 -17.10
CA GLY A 296 14.97 -7.31 -16.73
C GLY A 296 15.64 -7.64 -15.41
N LYS A 297 16.62 -6.83 -15.02
CA LYS A 297 17.20 -6.88 -13.68
C LYS A 297 16.23 -6.25 -12.70
N ALA A 298 15.97 -6.94 -11.62
CA ALA A 298 15.08 -6.47 -10.54
C ALA A 298 15.82 -6.57 -9.21
N TYR A 299 15.65 -5.56 -8.37
CA TYR A 299 16.23 -5.47 -7.03
C TYR A 299 15.14 -5.11 -6.04
N PHE A 300 14.93 -5.95 -5.04
CA PHE A 300 14.05 -5.63 -3.94
C PHE A 300 14.81 -4.81 -2.90
N LEU A 301 14.23 -3.70 -2.49
CA LEU A 301 14.74 -2.90 -1.38
C LEU A 301 13.63 -2.75 -0.34
N GLY A 302 13.96 -2.98 0.92
CA GLY A 302 13.04 -2.83 2.04
C GLY A 302 13.75 -2.21 3.24
N ASP A 303 13.01 -1.40 3.98
CA ASP A 303 13.47 -0.95 5.30
C ASP A 303 13.57 -2.15 6.25
N LEU A 304 14.40 -2.02 7.28
CA LEU A 304 14.47 -2.97 8.35
C LEU A 304 13.35 -2.71 9.38
N PRO A 305 12.77 -3.74 10.01
CA PRO A 305 11.70 -3.54 11.01
C PRO A 305 12.15 -2.69 12.20
N GLN A 306 13.44 -2.66 12.55
CA GLN A 306 14.01 -1.84 13.62
C GLN A 306 13.89 -0.32 13.35
N LYS A 307 13.58 0.10 12.13
CA LYS A 307 13.30 1.51 11.82
C LYS A 307 12.19 2.08 12.71
N ILE A 308 11.16 1.27 13.05
CA ILE A 308 10.11 1.72 13.98
C ILE A 308 10.61 1.95 15.41
N GLN A 309 11.80 1.47 15.75
CA GLN A 309 12.45 1.68 17.05
C GLN A 309 13.48 2.82 17.01
N GLY A 310 13.62 3.48 15.85
CA GLY A 310 14.52 4.61 15.67
C GLY A 310 15.88 4.26 15.07
N LEU A 311 16.01 3.11 14.39
CA LEU A 311 17.21 2.82 13.62
C LEU A 311 17.34 3.81 12.46
N ASN A 312 18.42 4.57 12.45
CA ASN A 312 18.74 5.54 11.41
C ASN A 312 19.48 4.85 10.23
N PHE A 313 18.71 4.06 9.47
CA PHE A 313 19.20 3.38 8.28
C PHE A 313 18.16 3.50 7.19
N TYR A 314 18.48 4.21 6.11
CA TYR A 314 17.55 4.63 5.05
C TYR A 314 17.98 4.09 3.68
N PRO A 315 17.90 2.76 3.44
CA PRO A 315 18.37 2.15 2.20
C PRO A 315 17.60 2.64 0.99
N LEU A 316 16.28 2.86 1.11
CA LEU A 316 15.44 3.31 0.01
C LEU A 316 15.81 4.73 -0.43
N SER A 317 15.94 5.65 0.51
CA SER A 317 16.32 7.04 0.18
C SER A 317 17.71 7.12 -0.43
N LYS A 318 18.65 6.30 0.06
CA LYS A 318 19.99 6.23 -0.51
C LYS A 318 19.97 5.73 -1.96
N ALA A 319 19.18 4.68 -2.23
CA ALA A 319 19.02 4.16 -3.59
C ALA A 319 18.31 5.16 -4.51
N LEU A 320 17.24 5.81 -4.02
CA LEU A 320 16.52 6.84 -4.77
C LEU A 320 17.46 7.98 -5.17
N ASN A 321 18.25 8.49 -4.24
CA ASN A 321 19.22 9.55 -4.51
C ASN A 321 20.26 9.10 -5.54
N ALA A 322 20.77 7.88 -5.45
CA ALA A 322 21.75 7.36 -6.41
C ALA A 322 21.19 7.28 -7.84
N ILE A 323 19.97 6.75 -8.00
CA ILE A 323 19.29 6.64 -9.30
C ILE A 323 18.97 8.05 -9.84
N THR A 324 18.44 8.94 -9.00
CA THR A 324 18.12 10.31 -9.42
C THR A 324 19.36 11.07 -9.88
N ASN A 325 20.50 10.92 -9.19
CA ASN A 325 21.76 11.57 -9.59
C ASN A 325 22.30 11.05 -10.93
N SER A 326 21.99 9.83 -11.31
CA SER A 326 22.38 9.23 -12.59
C SER A 326 21.44 9.54 -13.75
N THR A 327 20.27 10.12 -13.48
CA THR A 327 19.23 10.47 -14.47
C THR A 327 19.73 11.51 -15.47
N GLN A 328 19.45 11.29 -16.76
CA GLN A 328 19.95 12.13 -17.86
C GLN A 328 18.87 12.76 -18.73
N LYS A 329 17.66 12.18 -18.79
CA LYS A 329 16.60 12.61 -19.72
C LYS A 329 15.32 13.01 -19.00
N SER A 330 14.78 12.13 -18.16
CA SER A 330 13.46 12.35 -17.57
C SER A 330 13.29 11.63 -16.23
N MET A 331 12.48 12.22 -15.35
CA MET A 331 12.00 11.63 -14.12
C MET A 331 10.49 11.88 -14.00
N TYR A 332 9.67 10.82 -14.08
CA TYR A 332 8.21 10.92 -13.88
C TYR A 332 7.85 10.32 -12.54
N ILE A 333 7.15 11.10 -11.75
CA ILE A 333 6.79 10.80 -10.36
C ILE A 333 5.28 10.69 -10.24
N ALA A 334 4.79 9.54 -9.81
CA ALA A 334 3.44 9.31 -9.36
C ALA A 334 3.49 8.97 -7.87
N SER A 335 3.09 9.89 -6.99
CA SER A 335 3.15 9.70 -5.54
C SER A 335 1.89 10.23 -4.88
N ALA A 336 1.21 9.37 -4.12
CA ALA A 336 -0.01 9.74 -3.40
C ALA A 336 0.21 10.93 -2.46
N TYR A 337 1.35 10.92 -1.77
CA TYR A 337 1.85 12.01 -0.94
C TYR A 337 3.19 12.48 -1.51
N PHE A 338 3.24 13.75 -1.87
CA PHE A 338 4.44 14.34 -2.49
C PHE A 338 4.91 15.56 -1.66
N VAL A 339 5.76 15.29 -0.69
CA VAL A 339 6.39 16.29 0.18
C VAL A 339 7.90 16.07 0.14
N PRO A 340 8.60 16.56 -0.90
CA PRO A 340 10.00 16.21 -1.17
C PRO A 340 10.99 16.69 -0.11
N GLY A 341 10.59 17.59 0.77
CA GLY A 341 11.50 18.21 1.73
C GLY A 341 12.49 19.18 1.05
N LYS A 342 13.40 19.73 1.82
CA LYS A 342 14.41 20.66 1.30
C LYS A 342 15.40 19.95 0.37
N ASP A 343 15.82 18.74 0.74
CA ASP A 343 16.81 17.98 -0.03
C ASP A 343 16.23 17.45 -1.34
N GLY A 344 14.99 16.94 -1.33
CA GLY A 344 14.31 16.53 -2.55
C GLY A 344 14.01 17.70 -3.49
N LEU A 345 13.63 18.87 -2.95
CA LEU A 345 13.47 20.08 -3.75
C LEU A 345 14.80 20.46 -4.44
N LYS A 346 15.92 20.46 -3.70
CA LYS A 346 17.25 20.77 -4.24
C LYS A 346 17.64 19.77 -5.34
N MET A 347 17.43 18.49 -5.11
CA MET A 347 17.70 17.42 -6.08
C MET A 347 16.90 17.61 -7.38
N ILE A 348 15.60 17.91 -7.29
CA ILE A 348 14.75 18.19 -8.45
C ILE A 348 15.21 19.48 -9.17
N GLU A 349 15.61 20.50 -8.44
CA GLU A 349 16.18 21.73 -9.00
C GLU A 349 17.46 21.45 -9.79
N GLU A 350 18.36 20.60 -9.28
CA GLU A 350 19.58 20.18 -9.97
C GLU A 350 19.26 19.43 -11.27
N LEU A 351 18.25 18.55 -11.29
CA LEU A 351 17.80 17.89 -12.52
C LEU A 351 17.29 18.92 -13.54
N ARG A 352 16.43 19.85 -13.10
CA ARG A 352 15.90 20.90 -13.99
C ARG A 352 16.97 21.82 -14.56
N ASN A 353 17.98 22.17 -13.76
CA ASN A 353 19.13 22.97 -14.20
C ASN A 353 19.96 22.24 -15.27
N LYS A 354 19.97 20.91 -15.27
CA LYS A 354 20.58 20.08 -16.34
C LYS A 354 19.68 19.89 -17.56
N GLY A 355 18.48 20.49 -17.58
CA GLY A 355 17.51 20.34 -18.67
C GLY A 355 16.70 19.03 -18.64
N ILE A 356 16.83 18.24 -17.58
CA ILE A 356 16.12 16.95 -17.41
C ILE A 356 14.63 17.22 -17.19
N GLU A 357 13.78 16.53 -17.92
CA GLU A 357 12.33 16.66 -17.75
C GLU A 357 11.88 16.04 -16.43
N VAL A 358 11.09 16.80 -15.64
CA VAL A 358 10.49 16.28 -14.41
C VAL A 358 8.98 16.51 -14.45
N LEU A 359 8.22 15.41 -14.26
CA LEU A 359 6.78 15.41 -14.11
C LEU A 359 6.41 14.86 -12.73
N ALA A 360 5.49 15.52 -12.04
CA ALA A 360 4.97 15.06 -10.75
C ALA A 360 3.43 15.02 -10.78
N LEU A 361 2.87 13.87 -10.43
CA LEU A 361 1.44 13.63 -10.23
C LEU A 361 1.21 13.24 -8.78
N THR A 362 0.33 13.99 -8.10
CA THR A 362 -0.04 13.75 -6.71
C THR A 362 -1.52 14.05 -6.47
N ASN A 363 -2.01 13.88 -5.24
CA ASN A 363 -3.38 14.22 -4.89
C ASN A 363 -3.64 15.73 -4.88
N SER A 364 -4.85 16.12 -5.34
CA SER A 364 -5.41 17.45 -5.06
C SER A 364 -5.89 17.55 -3.61
N LEU A 365 -6.24 18.76 -3.16
CA LEU A 365 -6.85 18.95 -1.84
C LEU A 365 -8.19 18.21 -1.69
N ALA A 366 -8.92 18.02 -2.78
CA ALA A 366 -10.19 17.32 -2.78
C ALA A 366 -10.04 15.78 -2.78
N SER A 367 -8.97 15.25 -3.38
CA SER A 367 -8.76 13.80 -3.52
C SER A 367 -7.88 13.21 -2.42
N VAL A 368 -7.12 14.03 -1.68
CA VAL A 368 -6.26 13.54 -0.59
C VAL A 368 -7.08 13.12 0.62
N ASP A 369 -6.72 12.00 1.24
CA ASP A 369 -7.33 11.53 2.49
C ASP A 369 -6.84 12.29 3.73
N SER A 370 -5.73 13.05 3.63
CA SER A 370 -5.16 13.88 4.69
C SER A 370 -4.86 15.30 4.22
N ALA A 371 -5.71 16.25 4.61
CA ALA A 371 -5.51 17.68 4.31
C ALA A 371 -4.21 18.24 4.91
N VAL A 372 -3.69 17.61 5.98
CA VAL A 372 -2.41 17.98 6.62
C VAL A 372 -1.24 17.71 5.66
N VAL A 373 -1.26 16.57 4.96
CA VAL A 373 -0.26 16.23 3.94
C VAL A 373 -0.31 17.21 2.78
N TYR A 374 -1.52 17.58 2.34
CA TYR A 374 -1.67 18.59 1.29
C TYR A 374 -1.14 19.96 1.71
N ALA A 375 -1.32 20.35 2.98
CA ALA A 375 -0.76 21.60 3.52
C ALA A 375 0.79 21.61 3.47
N ALA A 376 1.44 20.47 3.72
CA ALA A 376 2.88 20.32 3.56
C ALA A 376 3.30 20.36 2.09
N TRP A 377 2.58 19.66 1.19
CA TRP A 377 2.79 19.71 -0.24
C TRP A 377 2.79 21.15 -0.78
N GLN A 378 1.85 21.98 -0.37
CA GLN A 378 1.76 23.37 -0.81
C GLN A 378 3.02 24.20 -0.56
N ARG A 379 3.88 23.83 0.42
CA ARG A 379 5.14 24.54 0.71
C ARG A 379 6.16 24.38 -0.40
N TYR A 380 6.05 23.31 -1.19
CA TYR A 380 6.97 22.94 -2.28
C TYR A 380 6.40 23.19 -3.65
N ARG A 381 5.09 23.10 -3.81
CA ARG A 381 4.35 23.18 -5.07
C ARG A 381 4.77 24.36 -5.94
N ASP A 382 4.66 25.56 -5.41
CA ASP A 382 4.93 26.76 -6.18
C ASP A 382 6.41 26.87 -6.56
N LYS A 383 7.31 26.42 -5.70
CA LYS A 383 8.76 26.37 -5.95
C LYS A 383 9.10 25.39 -7.08
N LEU A 384 8.46 24.24 -7.12
CA LEU A 384 8.66 23.26 -8.19
C LEU A 384 8.14 23.77 -9.53
N LEU A 385 6.99 24.44 -9.54
CA LEU A 385 6.46 25.08 -10.73
C LEU A 385 7.40 26.18 -11.25
N ASP A 386 7.96 27.02 -10.37
CA ASP A 386 8.95 28.06 -10.72
C ASP A 386 10.23 27.48 -11.32
N LYS A 387 10.54 26.20 -11.04
CA LYS A 387 11.67 25.44 -11.64
C LYS A 387 11.29 24.70 -12.91
N GLY A 388 10.07 24.89 -13.42
CA GLY A 388 9.60 24.25 -14.65
C GLY A 388 9.27 22.76 -14.52
N VAL A 389 8.98 22.28 -13.32
CA VAL A 389 8.42 20.92 -13.12
C VAL A 389 6.99 20.92 -13.65
N LYS A 390 6.62 19.91 -14.44
CA LYS A 390 5.24 19.65 -14.84
C LYS A 390 4.50 19.04 -13.67
N VAL A 391 3.56 19.77 -13.07
CA VAL A 391 2.83 19.31 -11.88
C VAL A 391 1.37 19.08 -12.22
N TYR A 392 0.87 17.93 -11.76
CA TYR A 392 -0.54 17.53 -11.89
C TYR A 392 -1.10 17.16 -10.52
N GLU A 393 -2.29 17.64 -10.20
CA GLU A 393 -3.06 17.24 -9.03
C GLU A 393 -4.28 16.42 -9.46
N TYR A 394 -4.38 15.18 -8.98
CA TYR A 394 -5.43 14.23 -9.35
C TYR A 394 -6.81 14.76 -8.96
N ALA A 395 -7.75 14.76 -9.91
CA ALA A 395 -9.09 15.30 -9.68
C ALA A 395 -9.96 14.30 -8.90
N TYR A 396 -10.67 14.79 -7.90
CA TYR A 396 -11.56 13.97 -7.06
C TYR A 396 -12.71 13.34 -7.85
N HIS A 397 -13.25 14.07 -8.79
CA HIS A 397 -14.31 13.61 -9.70
C HIS A 397 -13.73 13.31 -11.08
N GLY A 398 -12.70 12.49 -11.16
CA GLY A 398 -11.99 12.19 -12.39
C GLY A 398 -12.91 12.08 -13.61
N VAL A 399 -12.53 12.72 -14.71
CA VAL A 399 -13.21 12.63 -16.02
C VAL A 399 -13.42 11.17 -16.39
N LYS A 400 -14.55 10.85 -17.07
CA LYS A 400 -14.89 9.50 -17.57
C LYS A 400 -13.65 8.70 -17.94
N LYS A 401 -13.39 7.66 -17.17
CA LYS A 401 -12.20 6.81 -17.23
C LYS A 401 -11.91 6.37 -18.66
N SER A 402 -10.66 6.50 -19.09
CA SER A 402 -10.16 6.00 -20.37
C SER A 402 -10.39 4.49 -20.49
N ASN A 403 -10.37 3.95 -21.72
CA ASN A 403 -10.75 2.58 -22.08
C ASN A 403 -10.02 1.43 -21.33
N LEU A 404 -9.00 1.73 -20.53
CA LEU A 404 -8.24 0.75 -19.75
C LEU A 404 -8.84 0.43 -18.38
N ARG A 405 -9.75 1.28 -17.86
CA ARG A 405 -10.46 1.06 -16.59
C ARG A 405 -11.97 1.01 -16.84
N ASP A 406 -12.61 0.05 -16.25
CA ASP A 406 -14.02 -0.27 -16.44
C ASP A 406 -14.95 0.97 -16.34
N LYS A 407 -15.72 1.24 -17.40
CA LYS A 407 -16.61 2.41 -17.54
C LYS A 407 -17.81 2.41 -16.58
N THR A 408 -17.96 1.38 -15.76
CA THR A 408 -19.17 1.16 -14.95
C THR A 408 -19.13 1.78 -13.55
N MET A 409 -18.01 2.41 -13.14
CA MET A 409 -17.89 2.93 -11.78
C MET A 409 -18.11 4.43 -11.70
N SER A 410 -19.16 4.84 -11.00
CA SER A 410 -19.54 6.24 -10.71
C SER A 410 -18.98 6.74 -9.37
N SER A 411 -18.06 6.02 -8.72
CA SER A 411 -17.50 6.40 -7.42
C SER A 411 -16.40 7.46 -7.54
N ASN A 412 -16.28 8.30 -6.53
CA ASN A 412 -15.17 9.24 -6.38
C ASN A 412 -13.83 8.49 -6.38
N SER A 413 -12.75 9.15 -6.77
CA SER A 413 -11.44 8.53 -6.87
C SER A 413 -10.40 9.34 -6.11
N SER A 414 -9.54 8.66 -5.37
CA SER A 414 -8.35 9.20 -4.72
C SER A 414 -7.11 8.55 -5.34
N PHE A 415 -6.01 9.28 -5.44
CA PHE A 415 -4.78 8.78 -6.03
C PHE A 415 -3.90 8.12 -4.96
N HIS A 416 -3.42 6.89 -5.26
CA HIS A 416 -2.62 6.15 -4.28
C HIS A 416 -1.38 5.46 -4.89
N SER A 417 -1.08 5.65 -6.16
CA SER A 417 0.11 5.08 -6.82
C SER A 417 1.42 5.62 -6.25
N LYS A 418 2.46 4.79 -6.24
CA LYS A 418 3.82 5.12 -5.84
C LYS A 418 4.79 4.51 -6.84
N ILE A 419 4.95 5.21 -7.96
CA ILE A 419 5.80 4.80 -9.07
C ILE A 419 6.67 5.98 -9.47
N ILE A 420 7.94 5.71 -9.70
CA ILE A 420 8.86 6.67 -10.31
C ILE A 420 9.54 5.98 -11.48
N THR A 421 9.64 6.67 -12.61
CA THR A 421 10.44 6.20 -13.74
C THR A 421 11.60 7.15 -14.00
N PHE A 422 12.69 6.59 -14.47
CA PHE A 422 13.91 7.34 -14.78
C PHE A 422 14.38 6.99 -16.19
N ASP A 423 14.53 7.99 -17.03
CA ASP A 423 15.06 7.90 -18.41
C ASP A 423 14.33 6.92 -19.33
N GLU A 424 13.09 6.51 -18.98
CA GLU A 424 12.35 5.42 -19.63
C GLU A 424 13.13 4.08 -19.62
N GLN A 425 13.99 3.87 -18.64
CA GLN A 425 14.83 2.69 -18.49
C GLN A 425 14.61 1.97 -17.16
N ILE A 426 14.41 2.73 -16.09
CA ILE A 426 14.30 2.23 -14.73
C ILE A 426 12.93 2.57 -14.17
N THR A 427 12.30 1.61 -13.51
CA THR A 427 11.06 1.81 -12.76
C THR A 427 11.30 1.50 -11.28
N TRP A 428 10.88 2.42 -10.42
CA TRP A 428 10.76 2.29 -8.98
C TRP A 428 9.28 2.10 -8.65
N ILE A 429 8.89 0.98 -8.04
CA ILE A 429 7.50 0.69 -7.71
C ILE A 429 7.39 0.00 -6.36
N GLY A 430 6.42 0.42 -5.53
CA GLY A 430 6.18 -0.21 -4.24
C GLY A 430 5.32 0.63 -3.31
N SER A 431 5.65 0.63 -2.01
CA SER A 431 4.85 1.30 -0.98
C SER A 431 5.35 2.71 -0.61
N PHE A 432 6.55 3.11 -1.05
CA PHE A 432 7.24 4.32 -0.64
C PHE A 432 6.64 5.60 -1.26
N ASN A 433 6.03 6.45 -0.43
CA ASN A 433 5.67 7.81 -0.83
C ASN A 433 6.89 8.74 -0.75
N LEU A 434 6.90 9.80 -1.57
CA LEU A 434 7.90 10.86 -1.47
C LEU A 434 7.50 11.86 -0.39
N ASP A 435 7.51 11.42 0.87
CA ASP A 435 7.16 12.24 2.03
C ASP A 435 8.06 11.94 3.25
N PRO A 436 8.12 12.84 4.24
CA PRO A 436 8.92 12.65 5.45
C PRO A 436 8.51 11.44 6.28
N ARG A 437 7.25 11.02 6.21
CA ARG A 437 6.74 9.88 6.97
C ARG A 437 7.27 8.56 6.42
N SER A 438 7.24 8.36 5.11
CA SER A 438 7.85 7.19 4.45
C SER A 438 9.38 7.19 4.62
N HIS A 439 10.00 8.39 4.61
CA HIS A 439 11.44 8.49 4.82
C HIS A 439 11.86 8.13 6.26
N ASN A 440 11.19 8.69 7.27
CA ASN A 440 11.69 8.68 8.66
C ASN A 440 10.94 7.72 9.60
N LEU A 441 9.64 7.50 9.40
CA LEU A 441 8.77 6.88 10.39
C LEU A 441 8.31 5.48 9.99
N ASN A 442 7.70 5.36 8.81
CA ASN A 442 7.18 4.09 8.34
C ASN A 442 8.28 3.23 7.73
N THR A 443 8.09 1.92 7.83
CA THR A 443 8.88 1.01 7.00
C THR A 443 8.20 0.80 5.66
N GLU A 444 8.99 0.74 4.61
CA GLU A 444 8.53 0.66 3.22
C GLU A 444 9.28 -0.45 2.47
N SER A 445 8.74 -0.82 1.31
CA SER A 445 9.39 -1.74 0.37
C SER A 445 9.11 -1.35 -1.07
N ILE A 446 10.10 -1.56 -1.94
CA ILE A 446 10.01 -1.28 -3.37
C ILE A 446 10.78 -2.33 -4.19
N VAL A 447 10.50 -2.35 -5.47
CA VAL A 447 11.36 -2.97 -6.48
C VAL A 447 11.88 -1.88 -7.41
N VAL A 448 13.19 -1.91 -7.66
CA VAL A 448 13.82 -1.21 -8.78
C VAL A 448 13.91 -2.19 -9.94
N PHE A 449 13.37 -1.84 -11.08
CA PHE A 449 13.35 -2.70 -12.26
C PHE A 449 13.96 -2.01 -13.47
N GLU A 450 14.98 -2.63 -14.05
CA GLU A 450 15.70 -2.14 -15.23
C GLU A 450 15.15 -2.82 -16.50
N ASN A 451 14.22 -2.16 -17.17
CA ASN A 451 13.65 -2.57 -18.45
C ASN A 451 12.92 -1.40 -19.11
N SER A 452 13.32 -1.04 -20.33
CA SER A 452 12.78 0.12 -21.06
C SER A 452 11.31 -0.03 -21.44
N GLU A 453 10.87 -1.24 -21.83
CA GLU A 453 9.47 -1.47 -22.18
C GLU A 453 8.55 -1.35 -20.97
N PHE A 454 8.94 -1.95 -19.85
CA PHE A 454 8.18 -1.82 -18.60
C PHE A 454 8.15 -0.37 -18.11
N ALA A 455 9.27 0.36 -18.20
CA ALA A 455 9.33 1.78 -17.85
C ALA A 455 8.43 2.63 -18.76
N ARG A 456 8.35 2.31 -20.06
CA ARG A 456 7.42 2.95 -20.99
C ARG A 456 5.96 2.68 -20.61
N LEU A 457 5.60 1.44 -20.27
CA LEU A 457 4.24 1.09 -19.81
C LEU A 457 3.89 1.83 -18.49
N ALA A 458 4.85 1.95 -17.58
CA ALA A 458 4.68 2.73 -16.35
C ALA A 458 4.47 4.23 -16.64
N ASN A 459 5.24 4.80 -17.58
CA ASN A 459 5.04 6.19 -18.05
C ASN A 459 3.66 6.38 -18.68
N GLU A 460 3.23 5.48 -19.54
CA GLU A 460 1.90 5.53 -20.15
C GLU A 460 0.79 5.49 -19.11
N ASN A 461 0.94 4.68 -18.06
CA ASN A 461 0.00 4.66 -16.94
C ASN A 461 -0.01 6.00 -16.18
N ILE A 462 1.16 6.58 -15.87
CA ILE A 462 1.27 7.90 -15.22
C ILE A 462 0.61 8.97 -16.09
N LEU A 463 0.92 9.00 -17.38
CA LEU A 463 0.35 9.98 -18.34
C LEU A 463 -1.15 9.78 -18.55
N ALA A 464 -1.66 8.56 -18.47
CA ALA A 464 -3.09 8.29 -18.50
C ALA A 464 -3.81 8.90 -17.28
N ASP A 465 -3.18 8.82 -16.10
CA ASP A 465 -3.72 9.42 -14.88
C ASP A 465 -3.64 10.97 -14.91
N THR A 466 -2.67 11.57 -15.59
CA THR A 466 -2.64 13.04 -15.76
C THR A 466 -3.84 13.58 -16.56
N LYS A 467 -4.43 12.77 -17.46
CA LYS A 467 -5.65 13.15 -18.19
C LYS A 467 -6.88 13.31 -17.29
N ASN A 468 -6.84 12.69 -16.11
CA ASN A 468 -7.87 12.80 -15.07
C ASN A 468 -7.42 13.74 -13.93
N SER A 469 -6.56 14.70 -14.23
CA SER A 469 -5.91 15.56 -13.25
C SER A 469 -5.96 17.03 -13.68
N TRP A 470 -5.82 17.90 -12.71
CA TRP A 470 -5.62 19.32 -12.93
C TRP A 470 -4.14 19.59 -13.17
N GLN A 471 -3.78 20.10 -14.33
CA GLN A 471 -2.43 20.64 -14.55
C GLN A 471 -2.28 21.97 -13.80
N LEU A 472 -1.22 22.11 -13.05
CA LEU A 472 -0.90 23.35 -12.38
C LEU A 472 -0.03 24.21 -13.27
N VAL A 473 -0.46 25.46 -13.48
CA VAL A 473 0.27 26.47 -14.24
C VAL A 473 0.52 27.68 -13.34
N ARG A 474 1.76 28.17 -13.34
CA ARG A 474 2.15 29.31 -12.52
C ARG A 474 2.64 30.44 -13.41
N GLU A 475 1.89 31.55 -13.39
CA GLU A 475 2.18 32.75 -14.15
C GLU A 475 2.03 33.99 -13.27
N ASN A 476 2.97 34.94 -13.39
CA ASN A 476 2.96 36.21 -12.60
C ASN A 476 2.78 35.97 -11.09
N GLY A 477 3.40 34.90 -10.55
CA GLY A 477 3.33 34.55 -9.14
C GLY A 477 2.01 33.91 -8.66
N LYS A 478 1.05 33.68 -9.58
CA LYS A 478 -0.25 33.05 -9.29
C LYS A 478 -0.30 31.64 -9.88
N THR A 479 -0.76 30.68 -9.08
CA THR A 479 -0.96 29.29 -9.51
C THR A 479 -2.42 29.07 -9.85
N THR A 480 -2.67 28.49 -11.03
CA THR A 480 -4.00 28.07 -11.53
C THR A 480 -4.03 26.56 -11.75
N TRP A 481 -5.22 25.98 -11.67
CA TRP A 481 -5.52 24.58 -11.98
C TRP A 481 -6.26 24.55 -13.30
N GLN A 482 -5.69 23.90 -14.30
CA GLN A 482 -6.22 23.83 -15.65
C GLN A 482 -6.50 22.37 -16.03
N GLY A 483 -7.67 22.10 -16.61
CA GLY A 483 -8.04 20.74 -17.00
C GLY A 483 -9.51 20.65 -17.40
N PHE A 484 -9.97 19.42 -17.58
CA PHE A 484 -11.35 19.15 -17.98
C PHE A 484 -12.18 18.73 -16.76
N ASP A 485 -13.38 19.28 -16.65
CA ASP A 485 -14.34 18.85 -15.64
C ASP A 485 -15.02 17.52 -16.04
N THR A 486 -15.90 17.00 -15.19
CA THR A 486 -16.63 15.74 -15.40
C THR A 486 -17.50 15.72 -16.67
N ASN A 487 -17.85 16.90 -17.20
CA ASN A 487 -18.62 17.05 -18.43
C ASN A 487 -17.72 17.19 -19.67
N GLY A 488 -16.40 17.13 -19.51
CA GLY A 488 -15.42 17.31 -20.58
C GLY A 488 -15.24 18.78 -20.99
N VAL A 489 -15.63 19.74 -20.15
CA VAL A 489 -15.43 21.17 -20.41
C VAL A 489 -14.12 21.62 -19.79
N PHE A 490 -13.28 22.28 -20.59
CA PHE A 490 -12.02 22.84 -20.09
C PHE A 490 -12.28 24.00 -19.13
N LYS A 491 -11.65 23.95 -17.96
CA LYS A 491 -11.79 24.91 -16.86
C LYS A 491 -10.44 25.42 -16.38
N ILE A 492 -10.44 26.65 -15.91
CA ILE A 492 -9.30 27.27 -15.21
C ILE A 492 -9.80 27.75 -13.85
N TYR A 493 -9.18 27.24 -12.78
CA TYR A 493 -9.50 27.63 -11.42
C TYR A 493 -8.33 28.39 -10.79
N THR A 494 -8.65 29.41 -9.99
CA THR A 494 -7.68 30.20 -9.20
C THR A 494 -7.57 29.72 -7.75
N LYS A 495 -8.34 28.71 -7.38
CA LYS A 495 -8.35 28.03 -6.07
C LYS A 495 -8.44 26.53 -6.31
N PRO A 496 -7.97 25.70 -5.36
CA PRO A 496 -8.08 24.24 -5.51
C PRO A 496 -9.51 23.83 -5.86
N PRO A 497 -9.72 23.12 -6.99
CA PRO A 497 -11.05 22.70 -7.44
C PRO A 497 -11.70 21.71 -6.48
N ASP A 498 -13.02 21.55 -6.57
CA ASP A 498 -13.82 20.55 -5.84
C ASP A 498 -13.69 20.62 -4.30
N THR A 499 -13.31 21.79 -3.75
CA THR A 499 -13.09 22.00 -2.33
C THR A 499 -14.07 22.96 -1.69
N SER A 500 -14.56 22.64 -0.49
CA SER A 500 -15.38 23.55 0.33
C SER A 500 -14.52 24.66 0.97
N ILE A 501 -15.18 25.74 1.40
CA ILE A 501 -14.53 26.81 2.18
C ILE A 501 -13.96 26.24 3.49
N PHE A 502 -14.69 25.34 4.14
CA PHE A 502 -14.27 24.69 5.38
C PHE A 502 -13.00 23.85 5.18
N LEU A 503 -12.93 23.05 4.12
CA LEU A 503 -11.75 22.24 3.82
C LEU A 503 -10.53 23.13 3.55
N ARG A 504 -10.69 24.21 2.80
CA ARG A 504 -9.62 25.19 2.57
C ARG A 504 -9.19 25.90 3.86
N GLY A 505 -10.13 26.24 4.74
CA GLY A 505 -9.85 26.82 6.06
C GLY A 505 -9.06 25.85 6.96
N PHE A 506 -9.49 24.59 7.03
CA PHE A 506 -8.79 23.54 7.78
C PHE A 506 -7.37 23.32 7.22
N ASN A 507 -7.23 23.23 5.89
CA ASN A 507 -5.91 23.11 5.26
C ASN A 507 -5.01 24.31 5.54
N PHE A 508 -5.56 25.54 5.60
CA PHE A 508 -4.79 26.72 5.97
C PHE A 508 -4.26 26.63 7.40
N LEU A 509 -5.08 26.22 8.36
CA LEU A 509 -4.66 26.01 9.75
C LEU A 509 -3.63 24.87 9.86
N SER A 510 -3.74 23.84 9.05
CA SER A 510 -2.81 22.70 9.03
C SER A 510 -1.38 23.09 8.61
N LYS A 511 -1.17 24.24 7.98
CA LYS A 511 0.17 24.76 7.63
C LYS A 511 1.06 25.05 8.84
N ILE A 512 0.49 25.16 10.04
CA ILE A 512 1.25 25.39 11.29
C ILE A 512 1.94 24.09 11.77
N LEU A 513 1.43 22.92 11.36
CA LEU A 513 1.96 21.64 11.81
C LEU A 513 3.38 21.39 11.29
N PRO A 514 4.26 20.81 12.13
CA PRO A 514 5.62 20.49 11.71
C PRO A 514 5.64 19.39 10.65
N GLU A 515 6.44 19.59 9.62
CA GLU A 515 6.57 18.66 8.49
C GLU A 515 7.09 17.28 8.89
N SER A 516 7.88 17.21 9.96
CA SER A 516 8.47 15.96 10.46
C SER A 516 7.44 14.93 10.96
N GLN A 517 6.19 15.34 11.15
CA GLN A 517 5.10 14.47 11.62
C GLN A 517 4.09 14.10 10.52
N ILE A 518 4.32 14.60 9.31
CA ILE A 518 3.41 14.49 8.17
C ILE A 518 3.83 13.36 7.23
#